data_fbf8ff0a986865d26088d2b150612b27
#
_entry.id   fbf8ff0a986865d26088d2b150612b27
#
_cell.length_a   1.000
_cell.length_b   1.000
_cell.length_c   1.000
_cell.angle_alpha   90.00
_cell.angle_beta   90.00
_cell.angle_gamma   90.00
#
_symmetry.space_group_name_H-M   'P 1'
#
loop_
_entity.id
_entity.type
_entity.pdbx_description
1 polymer ?
#
loop_
_entity_poly.entity_id
_entity_poly.type
_entity_poly.pdbx_seq_one_letter_code
_entity_poly.pdbx_strand_id
1 'polypeptide(L)'
;MSVVLLFVSLAIFAQMPSVKVENEKGELINTTTLLDGKTPLIVSFWSTTCKPCIRELDAIHEVLPDWLEEANFKVVAVSVDDNRFTAKAHSLVQGHGWSDFTVLYDKKQELMRAMNVTLTPQVYVLDGNGKIIYSHTGYTPGSEQELLETIKKL
;
A
#
# COMPACT_ATOMS: atom_id res chain seq x y z
N MET A 1 -50.37 4.21 15.82
CA MET A 1 -49.28 3.24 15.72
C MET A 1 -48.10 3.99 15.05
N SER A 2 -47.08 4.38 15.86
CA SER A 2 -45.88 5.04 15.31
C SER A 2 -44.85 4.01 14.91
N VAL A 3 -44.52 3.99 13.61
CA VAL A 3 -43.44 3.14 13.08
C VAL A 3 -42.12 3.89 13.33
N VAL A 4 -41.32 3.39 14.25
CA VAL A 4 -39.94 3.87 14.48
C VAL A 4 -39.06 3.20 13.43
N LEU A 5 -38.66 3.97 12.41
CA LEU A 5 -37.64 3.57 11.44
C LEU A 5 -36.26 3.66 12.13
N LEU A 6 -35.73 2.51 12.51
CA LEU A 6 -34.32 2.38 12.93
C LEU A 6 -33.41 2.54 11.70
N PHE A 7 -32.79 3.70 11.56
CA PHE A 7 -31.66 3.88 10.62
C PHE A 7 -30.44 3.17 11.19
N VAL A 8 -30.18 1.94 10.73
CA VAL A 8 -28.89 1.30 10.97
C VAL A 8 -27.87 1.99 10.08
N SER A 9 -27.08 2.89 10.66
CA SER A 9 -25.95 3.50 9.99
C SER A 9 -24.87 2.41 9.78
N LEU A 10 -24.81 1.83 8.57
CA LEU A 10 -23.68 1.01 8.18
C LEU A 10 -22.46 1.93 8.05
N ALA A 11 -21.54 1.84 8.99
CA ALA A 11 -20.23 2.46 8.84
C ALA A 11 -19.50 1.76 7.67
N ILE A 12 -19.48 2.41 6.51
CA ILE A 12 -18.70 1.94 5.35
C ILE A 12 -17.25 2.32 5.64
N PHE A 13 -16.48 1.36 6.13
CA PHE A 13 -15.03 1.52 6.25
C PHE A 13 -14.39 1.39 4.88
N ALA A 14 -13.43 2.27 4.57
CA ALA A 14 -12.63 2.15 3.36
C ALA A 14 -11.83 0.84 3.40
N GLN A 15 -11.86 0.08 2.32
CA GLN A 15 -11.25 -1.24 2.20
C GLN A 15 -10.42 -1.35 0.93
N MET A 16 -9.51 -2.32 0.91
CA MET A 16 -8.79 -2.71 -0.30
C MET A 16 -9.79 -3.07 -1.40
N PRO A 17 -9.82 -2.33 -2.51
CA PRO A 17 -10.70 -2.66 -3.64
C PRO A 17 -10.22 -3.90 -4.38
N SER A 18 -11.14 -4.61 -5.03
CA SER A 18 -10.84 -5.74 -5.92
C SER A 18 -10.46 -5.23 -7.31
N VAL A 19 -9.16 -5.15 -7.57
CA VAL A 19 -8.60 -4.67 -8.84
C VAL A 19 -7.54 -5.65 -9.33
N LYS A 20 -7.43 -5.82 -10.65
CA LYS A 20 -6.34 -6.60 -11.25
C LYS A 20 -5.15 -5.72 -11.52
N VAL A 21 -4.00 -6.09 -10.96
CA VAL A 21 -2.71 -5.40 -11.13
C VAL A 21 -1.62 -6.39 -11.51
N GLU A 22 -0.59 -5.93 -12.19
CA GLU A 22 0.53 -6.77 -12.60
C GLU A 22 1.54 -6.90 -11.46
N ASN A 23 2.03 -8.11 -11.22
CA ASN A 23 3.11 -8.38 -10.28
C ASN A 23 4.49 -8.30 -10.99
N GLU A 24 5.59 -8.56 -10.25
CA GLU A 24 6.95 -8.53 -10.78
C GLU A 24 7.22 -9.56 -11.89
N LYS A 25 6.43 -10.62 -11.95
CA LYS A 25 6.54 -11.65 -12.99
C LYS A 25 5.72 -11.32 -14.25
N GLY A 26 5.04 -10.18 -14.28
CA GLY A 26 4.14 -9.80 -15.37
C GLY A 26 2.78 -10.50 -15.33
N GLU A 27 2.42 -11.14 -14.22
CA GLU A 27 1.15 -11.82 -14.04
C GLU A 27 0.10 -10.86 -13.47
N LEU A 28 -1.11 -10.91 -14.00
CA LEU A 28 -2.24 -10.17 -13.43
C LEU A 28 -2.78 -10.91 -12.19
N ILE A 29 -2.67 -10.27 -11.04
CA ILE A 29 -3.25 -10.75 -9.78
C ILE A 29 -4.39 -9.85 -9.33
N ASN A 30 -5.34 -10.39 -8.57
CA ASN A 30 -6.35 -9.58 -7.90
C ASN A 30 -5.78 -9.07 -6.56
N THR A 31 -5.95 -7.79 -6.26
CA THR A 31 -5.46 -7.18 -5.01
C THR A 31 -5.98 -7.86 -3.75
N THR A 32 -7.19 -8.46 -3.80
CA THR A 32 -7.75 -9.20 -2.67
C THR A 32 -6.95 -10.46 -2.31
N THR A 33 -6.14 -10.98 -3.24
CA THR A 33 -5.24 -12.13 -2.97
C THR A 33 -4.07 -11.79 -2.04
N LEU A 34 -3.83 -10.51 -1.80
CA LEU A 34 -2.82 -10.04 -0.83
C LEU A 34 -3.30 -10.22 0.62
N LEU A 35 -4.61 -10.34 0.82
CA LEU A 35 -5.26 -10.43 2.13
C LEU A 35 -5.34 -11.88 2.57
N ASP A 36 -4.93 -12.16 3.81
CA ASP A 36 -5.01 -13.50 4.42
C ASP A 36 -5.90 -13.55 5.67
N GLY A 37 -6.56 -12.43 5.98
CA GLY A 37 -7.44 -12.29 7.14
C GLY A 37 -6.70 -12.04 8.47
N LYS A 38 -5.37 -11.98 8.47
CA LYS A 38 -4.55 -11.89 9.70
C LYS A 38 -3.42 -10.87 9.60
N THR A 39 -2.68 -10.89 8.48
CA THR A 39 -1.44 -10.11 8.32
C THR A 39 -1.73 -8.71 7.83
N PRO A 40 -1.41 -7.66 8.60
CA PRO A 40 -1.52 -6.28 8.14
C PRO A 40 -0.64 -5.99 6.92
N LEU A 41 -1.05 -4.99 6.13
CA LEU A 41 -0.31 -4.51 4.97
C LEU A 41 0.05 -3.03 5.13
N ILE A 42 1.28 -2.68 4.80
CA ILE A 42 1.66 -1.32 4.42
C ILE A 42 1.57 -1.26 2.90
N VAL A 43 0.74 -0.37 2.35
CA VAL A 43 0.58 -0.18 0.90
C VAL A 43 1.06 1.21 0.54
N SER A 44 2.15 1.31 -0.21
CA SER A 44 2.75 2.58 -0.63
C SER A 44 2.63 2.75 -2.14
N PHE A 45 1.99 3.84 -2.58
CA PHE A 45 1.91 4.25 -3.99
C PHE A 45 3.07 5.17 -4.32
N TRP A 46 3.80 4.83 -5.38
CA TRP A 46 5.00 5.54 -5.82
C TRP A 46 5.11 5.64 -7.34
N SER A 47 6.01 6.49 -7.83
CA SER A 47 6.38 6.54 -9.25
C SER A 47 7.88 6.77 -9.42
N THR A 48 8.38 6.47 -10.61
CA THR A 48 9.81 6.62 -10.94
C THR A 48 10.32 8.06 -10.93
N THR A 49 9.41 9.04 -10.99
CA THR A 49 9.73 10.47 -10.93
C THR A 49 9.50 11.08 -9.55
N CYS A 50 8.96 10.31 -8.62
CA CYS A 50 8.63 10.76 -7.27
C CYS A 50 9.81 10.53 -6.32
N LYS A 51 10.68 11.51 -6.15
CA LYS A 51 11.84 11.42 -5.24
C LYS A 51 11.45 11.18 -3.77
N PRO A 52 10.44 11.87 -3.19
CA PRO A 52 10.01 11.57 -1.82
C PRO A 52 9.52 10.14 -1.64
N CYS A 53 8.85 9.56 -2.67
CA CYS A 53 8.41 8.17 -2.65
C CYS A 53 9.57 7.19 -2.50
N ILE A 54 10.61 7.41 -3.30
CA ILE A 54 11.81 6.57 -3.29
C ILE A 54 12.50 6.66 -1.94
N ARG A 55 12.63 7.86 -1.37
CA ARG A 55 13.21 8.05 -0.03
C ARG A 55 12.41 7.34 1.07
N GLU A 56 11.07 7.38 0.99
CA GLU A 56 10.22 6.69 1.95
C GLU A 56 10.38 5.17 1.86
N LEU A 57 10.35 4.62 0.64
CA LEU A 57 10.54 3.18 0.44
C LEU A 57 11.93 2.72 0.86
N ASP A 58 12.98 3.52 0.60
CA ASP A 58 14.33 3.23 1.08
C ASP A 58 14.40 3.24 2.62
N ALA A 59 13.78 4.23 3.27
CA ALA A 59 13.73 4.31 4.72
C ALA A 59 12.99 3.11 5.34
N ILE A 60 11.86 2.70 4.76
CA ILE A 60 11.13 1.48 5.19
C ILE A 60 11.99 0.24 4.97
N HIS A 61 12.63 0.12 3.82
CA HIS A 61 13.49 -1.04 3.48
C HIS A 61 14.65 -1.19 4.46
N GLU A 62 15.30 -0.08 4.82
CA GLU A 62 16.43 -0.07 5.76
C GLU A 62 16.05 -0.61 7.15
N VAL A 63 14.87 -0.25 7.65
CA VAL A 63 14.42 -0.63 9.00
C VAL A 63 13.55 -1.90 9.01
N LEU A 64 13.17 -2.42 7.85
CA LEU A 64 12.24 -3.54 7.74
C LEU A 64 12.67 -4.79 8.51
N PRO A 65 13.96 -5.22 8.49
CA PRO A 65 14.38 -6.38 9.27
C PRO A 65 14.09 -6.24 10.76
N ASP A 66 14.39 -5.07 11.33
CA ASP A 66 14.16 -4.78 12.75
C ASP A 66 12.65 -4.73 13.06
N TRP A 67 11.87 -4.12 12.17
CA TRP A 67 10.41 -4.03 12.33
C TRP A 67 9.72 -5.40 12.30
N LEU A 68 10.23 -6.32 11.46
CA LEU A 68 9.68 -7.68 11.37
C LEU A 68 10.00 -8.53 12.61
N GLU A 69 10.98 -8.15 13.42
CA GLU A 69 11.19 -8.74 14.75
C GLU A 69 10.13 -8.28 15.77
N GLU A 70 9.57 -7.06 15.58
CA GLU A 70 8.58 -6.47 16.48
C GLU A 70 7.13 -6.80 16.11
N ALA A 71 6.82 -6.96 14.82
CA ALA A 71 5.47 -7.19 14.33
C ALA A 71 5.47 -7.98 13.00
N ASN A 72 4.43 -8.77 12.77
CA ASN A 72 4.23 -9.49 11.51
C ASN A 72 3.36 -8.66 10.56
N PHE A 73 3.90 -8.28 9.42
CA PHE A 73 3.20 -7.52 8.37
C PHE A 73 3.91 -7.69 7.03
N LYS A 74 3.29 -7.19 5.96
CA LYS A 74 3.89 -7.15 4.62
C LYS A 74 3.90 -5.73 4.09
N VAL A 75 4.89 -5.42 3.27
CA VAL A 75 4.98 -4.16 2.53
C VAL A 75 4.65 -4.39 1.06
N VAL A 76 3.72 -3.62 0.54
CA VAL A 76 3.28 -3.65 -0.86
C VAL A 76 3.60 -2.29 -1.48
N ALA A 77 4.53 -2.27 -2.42
CA ALA A 77 4.90 -1.08 -3.18
C ALA A 77 4.18 -1.09 -4.54
N VAL A 78 3.31 -0.11 -4.77
CA VAL A 78 2.50 -0.01 -5.99
C VAL A 78 3.04 1.11 -6.86
N SER A 79 3.69 0.76 -7.98
CA SER A 79 4.06 1.74 -9.00
C SER A 79 2.83 2.20 -9.77
N VAL A 80 2.65 3.52 -9.87
CA VAL A 80 1.59 4.15 -10.68
C VAL A 80 2.07 4.59 -12.05
N ASP A 81 3.29 4.20 -12.43
CA ASP A 81 3.86 4.47 -13.75
C ASP A 81 3.09 3.73 -14.84
N ASP A 82 2.84 4.40 -15.96
CA ASP A 82 2.25 3.78 -17.14
C ASP A 82 3.26 2.89 -17.91
N ASN A 83 2.82 2.31 -19.01
CA ASN A 83 3.64 1.41 -19.83
C ASN A 83 4.97 2.00 -20.30
N ARG A 84 5.06 3.34 -20.45
CA ARG A 84 6.28 4.02 -20.92
C ARG A 84 7.40 3.97 -19.89
N PHE A 85 7.04 3.91 -18.60
CA PHE A 85 7.97 3.97 -17.47
C PHE A 85 8.09 2.66 -16.69
N THR A 86 7.33 1.64 -17.03
CA THR A 86 7.36 0.35 -16.31
C THR A 86 8.74 -0.28 -16.27
N ALA A 87 9.48 -0.27 -17.38
CA ALA A 87 10.86 -0.79 -17.42
C ALA A 87 11.79 -0.03 -16.45
N LYS A 88 11.61 1.29 -16.35
CA LYS A 88 12.35 2.12 -15.39
C LYS A 88 11.95 1.78 -13.96
N ALA A 89 10.66 1.53 -13.69
CA ALA A 89 10.19 1.12 -12.38
C ALA A 89 10.83 -0.22 -11.95
N HIS A 90 10.86 -1.23 -12.83
CA HIS A 90 11.56 -2.49 -12.56
C HIS A 90 13.05 -2.27 -12.25
N SER A 91 13.74 -1.43 -13.02
CA SER A 91 15.15 -1.13 -12.79
C SER A 91 15.40 -0.43 -11.46
N LEU A 92 14.51 0.47 -11.03
CA LEU A 92 14.60 1.12 -9.72
C LEU A 92 14.39 0.12 -8.57
N VAL A 93 13.38 -0.74 -8.67
CA VAL A 93 13.13 -1.80 -7.66
C VAL A 93 14.37 -2.67 -7.47
N GLN A 94 14.99 -3.11 -8.57
CA GLN A 94 16.22 -3.90 -8.53
C GLN A 94 17.41 -3.12 -7.99
N GLY A 95 17.57 -1.87 -8.45
CA GLY A 95 18.71 -1.02 -8.07
C GLY A 95 18.69 -0.62 -6.59
N HIS A 96 17.50 -0.43 -6.01
CA HIS A 96 17.32 -0.13 -4.58
C HIS A 96 17.25 -1.40 -3.70
N GLY A 97 17.18 -2.59 -4.32
CA GLY A 97 17.16 -3.84 -3.59
C GLY A 97 15.87 -4.12 -2.81
N TRP A 98 14.72 -3.60 -3.27
CA TRP A 98 13.42 -3.76 -2.60
C TRP A 98 12.83 -5.17 -2.79
N SER A 99 13.67 -6.21 -2.70
CA SER A 99 13.28 -7.62 -2.89
C SER A 99 12.35 -8.15 -1.79
N ASP A 100 12.34 -7.50 -0.63
CA ASP A 100 11.50 -7.89 0.51
C ASP A 100 10.09 -7.30 0.44
N PHE A 101 9.84 -6.41 -0.53
CA PHE A 101 8.52 -5.86 -0.80
C PHE A 101 7.76 -6.73 -1.80
N THR A 102 6.45 -6.78 -1.66
CA THR A 102 5.58 -7.19 -2.76
C THR A 102 5.41 -6.00 -3.70
N VAL A 103 5.97 -6.07 -4.90
CA VAL A 103 5.88 -4.96 -5.86
C VAL A 103 4.79 -5.24 -6.88
N LEU A 104 3.96 -4.21 -7.11
CA LEU A 104 2.87 -4.23 -8.09
C LEU A 104 3.03 -3.06 -9.07
N TYR A 105 2.56 -3.25 -10.28
CA TYR A 105 2.62 -2.27 -11.36
C TYR A 105 1.21 -1.95 -11.85
N ASP A 106 0.68 -0.82 -11.37
CA ASP A 106 -0.67 -0.33 -11.67
C ASP A 106 -0.67 0.54 -12.94
N LYS A 107 -0.26 -0.08 -14.07
CA LYS A 107 -0.01 0.59 -15.37
C LYS A 107 -1.19 1.39 -15.89
N LYS A 108 -2.40 1.02 -15.53
CA LYS A 108 -3.64 1.71 -15.91
C LYS A 108 -4.16 2.63 -14.82
N GLN A 109 -3.47 2.69 -13.68
CA GLN A 109 -3.86 3.48 -12.50
C GLN A 109 -5.28 3.16 -12.00
N GLU A 110 -5.72 1.92 -12.18
CA GLU A 110 -7.05 1.48 -11.72
C GLU A 110 -7.10 1.34 -10.20
N LEU A 111 -6.06 0.76 -9.59
CA LEU A 111 -5.94 0.67 -8.14
C LEU A 111 -5.76 2.04 -7.51
N MET A 112 -4.91 2.88 -8.11
CA MET A 112 -4.69 4.27 -7.68
C MET A 112 -6.02 5.03 -7.60
N ARG A 113 -6.85 4.96 -8.65
CA ARG A 113 -8.17 5.61 -8.67
C ARG A 113 -9.14 5.00 -7.69
N ALA A 114 -9.19 3.67 -7.60
CA ALA A 114 -10.10 2.95 -6.70
C ALA A 114 -9.81 3.24 -5.22
N MET A 115 -8.56 3.54 -4.86
CA MET A 115 -8.16 3.94 -3.51
C MET A 115 -8.11 5.46 -3.31
N ASN A 116 -8.61 6.24 -4.25
CA ASN A 116 -8.66 7.72 -4.20
C ASN A 116 -7.29 8.37 -4.00
N VAL A 117 -6.23 7.78 -4.55
CA VAL A 117 -4.89 8.35 -4.52
C VAL A 117 -4.80 9.46 -5.56
N THR A 118 -4.45 10.67 -5.14
CA THR A 118 -4.29 11.84 -6.01
C THR A 118 -2.86 12.34 -6.07
N LEU A 119 -2.08 12.12 -5.02
CA LEU A 119 -0.68 12.51 -4.91
C LEU A 119 0.14 11.33 -4.39
N THR A 120 1.41 11.27 -4.79
CA THR A 120 2.38 10.31 -4.27
C THR A 120 3.52 11.03 -3.54
N PRO A 121 4.11 10.45 -2.49
CA PRO A 121 3.75 9.16 -1.93
C PRO A 121 2.40 9.20 -1.22
N GLN A 122 1.63 8.14 -1.35
CA GLN A 122 0.46 7.87 -0.54
C GLN A 122 0.64 6.51 0.12
N VAL A 123 0.56 6.47 1.44
CA VAL A 123 0.72 5.24 2.22
C VAL A 123 -0.56 4.94 2.98
N TYR A 124 -0.92 3.67 3.01
CA TYR A 124 -1.99 3.13 3.82
C TYR A 124 -1.47 2.01 4.71
N VAL A 125 -1.99 1.91 5.92
CA VAL A 125 -1.91 0.69 6.72
C VAL A 125 -3.28 0.04 6.70
N LEU A 126 -3.33 -1.23 6.30
CA LEU A 126 -4.54 -2.04 6.27
C LEU A 126 -4.41 -3.17 7.28
N ASP A 127 -5.53 -3.53 7.90
CA ASP A 127 -5.58 -4.78 8.67
C ASP A 127 -5.59 -6.01 7.74
N GLY A 128 -5.54 -7.20 8.31
CA GLY A 128 -5.51 -8.45 7.55
C GLY A 128 -6.76 -8.72 6.70
N ASN A 129 -7.87 -8.01 6.95
CA ASN A 129 -9.10 -8.06 6.17
C ASN A 129 -9.16 -6.97 5.08
N GLY A 130 -8.13 -6.14 4.98
CA GLY A 130 -8.05 -5.06 3.99
C GLY A 130 -8.73 -3.77 4.39
N LYS A 131 -9.15 -3.62 5.67
CA LYS A 131 -9.69 -2.37 6.19
C LYS A 131 -8.56 -1.35 6.33
N ILE A 132 -8.75 -0.14 5.81
CA ILE A 132 -7.80 0.96 5.97
C ILE A 132 -7.88 1.49 7.40
N ILE A 133 -6.77 1.39 8.13
CA ILE A 133 -6.62 1.82 9.52
C ILE A 133 -5.92 3.18 9.60
N TYR A 134 -5.00 3.44 8.68
CA TYR A 134 -4.19 4.65 8.64
C TYR A 134 -3.91 5.07 7.21
N SER A 135 -3.81 6.36 6.96
CA SER A 135 -3.40 6.91 5.67
C SER A 135 -2.51 8.15 5.86
N HIS A 136 -1.55 8.31 4.96
CA HIS A 136 -0.60 9.39 4.98
C HIS A 136 -0.23 9.80 3.55
N THR A 137 -0.21 11.10 3.27
CA THR A 137 0.18 11.68 1.98
C THR A 137 1.45 12.50 2.16
N GLY A 138 2.43 12.32 1.25
CA GLY A 138 3.74 12.96 1.35
C GLY A 138 4.68 12.18 2.29
N TYR A 139 5.95 12.59 2.34
CA TYR A 139 6.95 11.97 3.20
C TYR A 139 7.83 13.03 3.86
N THR A 140 7.99 12.90 5.15
CA THR A 140 8.99 13.61 5.96
C THR A 140 9.87 12.57 6.64
N PRO A 141 11.21 12.68 6.58
CA PRO A 141 12.11 11.73 7.24
C PRO A 141 11.73 11.48 8.71
N GLY A 142 11.56 10.21 9.07
CA GLY A 142 11.11 9.76 10.39
C GLY A 142 9.61 9.48 10.49
N SER A 143 8.78 9.97 9.55
CA SER A 143 7.33 9.72 9.57
C SER A 143 6.97 8.25 9.33
N GLU A 144 7.88 7.47 8.75
CA GLU A 144 7.69 6.03 8.55
C GLU A 144 7.47 5.28 9.88
N GLN A 145 8.00 5.79 11.00
CA GLN A 145 7.79 5.15 12.32
C GLN A 145 6.32 5.04 12.72
N GLU A 146 5.47 5.96 12.27
CA GLU A 146 4.03 5.91 12.54
C GLU A 146 3.36 4.67 11.94
N LEU A 147 3.94 4.11 10.87
CA LEU A 147 3.45 2.89 10.22
C LEU A 147 3.61 1.70 11.16
N LEU A 148 4.80 1.53 11.76
CA LEU A 148 5.06 0.46 12.73
C LEU A 148 4.17 0.62 13.97
N GLU A 149 4.10 1.83 14.51
CA GLU A 149 3.26 2.10 15.70
C GLU A 149 1.78 1.82 15.45
N THR A 150 1.31 2.06 14.23
CA THR A 150 -0.05 1.72 13.83
C THR A 150 -0.25 0.21 13.76
N ILE A 151 0.68 -0.53 13.16
CA ILE A 151 0.63 -1.99 13.04
C ILE A 151 0.64 -2.66 14.41
N LYS A 152 1.45 -2.17 15.34
CA LYS A 152 1.56 -2.72 16.72
C LYS A 152 0.28 -2.58 17.54
N LYS A 153 -0.66 -1.76 17.10
CA LYS A 153 -1.97 -1.58 17.75
C LYS A 153 -3.07 -2.48 17.18
N LEU A 154 -2.78 -3.21 16.09
CA LEU A 154 -3.70 -4.17 15.48
C LEU A 154 -3.63 -5.53 16.16
#